data_966a3d73ae14dda4e2c64f2e46ca4324
#
_entry.id   966a3d73ae14dda4e2c64f2e46ca4324
#
_cell.length_a   1.000
_cell.length_b   1.000
_cell.length_c   1.000
_cell.angle_alpha   90.00
_cell.angle_beta   90.00
_cell.angle_gamma   90.00
#
_symmetry.space_group_name_H-M   'P 1'
#
loop_
_entity.id
_entity.type
_entity.pdbx_description
1 polymer ?
#
loop_
_entity_poly.entity_id
_entity_poly.type
_entity_poly.pdbx_seq_one_letter_code
_entity_poly.pdbx_strand_id
1 'polypeptide(L)'
;MYNLIIYLYQLGVIIASLFNEKVRKMWRGEREAIRILKEKVNPNDRYVWFHAASLGEFEQGRPLMEQLRREHPEYKILLTFFSPSGYEVRKNYEGADIICYLPLDTITNARRFLRTVRPVMAFFIKYEFWYNYLHILSHRGVPVYSVSSIFRPGQVFFRWYGRQYSHVLKCFTRFYVQNEVSRELLSTIGITNVTVVGDTRFDRVLQIKETPLSSPVGETLAAFLAPLSSPSGDEGGVISGAVWGVPKVFVAGSSWQPDEEIFIPFFNEHKDWKLIIAPHVIGEDHLQQIEKQLDAIGFSHTRYTKLAHQRDISSLPQQGGTKGGSALIIDCFGLLSSIYRYADVTYVGGGFGVGIHNTLEAAVWEVPVIFGPNNERFQEAQGLKACGGGLEIHNADDFQRIMQRFINEPSTIKEAGRQSGLFVEQMTGATRKILSDIKLFNW
;
A
#
# COMPACT_ATOMS: atom_id res chain seq x y z
N MET A 1 34.00 -12.59 -2.61
CA MET A 1 32.98 -13.40 -1.92
C MET A 1 31.56 -13.13 -2.43
N TYR A 2 31.07 -11.89 -2.50
CA TYR A 2 29.71 -11.55 -2.97
C TYR A 2 29.37 -12.18 -4.35
N ASN A 3 30.24 -12.00 -5.34
CA ASN A 3 29.99 -12.52 -6.70
C ASN A 3 29.88 -14.06 -6.76
N LEU A 4 30.59 -14.78 -5.91
CA LEU A 4 30.44 -16.23 -5.82
C LEU A 4 29.06 -16.60 -5.28
N ILE A 5 28.62 -15.91 -4.22
CA ILE A 5 27.31 -16.13 -3.61
C ILE A 5 26.19 -15.83 -4.60
N ILE A 6 26.29 -14.74 -5.37
CA ILE A 6 25.24 -14.36 -6.32
C ILE A 6 25.14 -15.36 -7.51
N TYR A 7 26.26 -15.94 -7.95
CA TYR A 7 26.23 -16.99 -8.96
C TYR A 7 25.64 -18.31 -8.43
N LEU A 8 25.94 -18.67 -7.18
CA LEU A 8 25.28 -19.81 -6.51
C LEU A 8 23.79 -19.59 -6.34
N TYR A 9 23.41 -18.37 -5.94
CA TYR A 9 22.00 -17.97 -5.87
C TYR A 9 21.31 -18.06 -7.24
N GLN A 10 21.98 -17.60 -8.30
CA GLN A 10 21.48 -17.74 -9.67
C GLN A 10 21.21 -19.18 -10.07
N LEU A 11 22.12 -20.10 -9.72
CA LEU A 11 21.92 -21.52 -9.95
C LEU A 11 20.70 -22.05 -9.18
N GLY A 12 20.55 -21.64 -7.92
CA GLY A 12 19.37 -21.95 -7.12
C GLY A 12 18.06 -21.43 -7.74
N VAL A 13 18.06 -20.20 -8.26
CA VAL A 13 16.92 -19.60 -8.97
C VAL A 13 16.58 -20.42 -10.24
N ILE A 14 17.57 -20.83 -11.01
CA ILE A 14 17.36 -21.68 -12.20
C ILE A 14 16.68 -22.99 -11.81
N ILE A 15 17.19 -23.68 -10.80
CA ILE A 15 16.60 -24.93 -10.32
C ILE A 15 15.18 -24.70 -9.80
N ALA A 16 14.98 -23.70 -8.93
CA ALA A 16 13.67 -23.38 -8.36
C ALA A 16 12.65 -22.98 -9.42
N SER A 17 13.09 -22.37 -10.53
CA SER A 17 12.21 -21.99 -11.65
C SER A 17 11.55 -23.18 -12.36
N LEU A 18 12.09 -24.39 -12.19
CA LEU A 18 11.49 -25.60 -12.73
C LEU A 18 10.23 -26.01 -11.95
N PHE A 19 10.19 -25.71 -10.65
CA PHE A 19 9.16 -26.17 -9.73
C PHE A 19 8.22 -25.07 -9.25
N ASN A 20 8.62 -23.78 -9.34
CA ASN A 20 7.85 -22.66 -8.82
C ASN A 20 7.53 -21.65 -9.92
N GLU A 21 6.23 -21.42 -10.17
CA GLU A 21 5.76 -20.54 -11.24
C GLU A 21 6.18 -19.07 -11.04
N LYS A 22 6.17 -18.57 -9.78
CA LYS A 22 6.59 -17.20 -9.47
C LYS A 22 8.07 -16.98 -9.79
N VAL A 23 8.91 -17.95 -9.39
CA VAL A 23 10.37 -17.92 -9.69
C VAL A 23 10.60 -18.05 -11.19
N ARG A 24 9.82 -18.86 -11.88
CA ARG A 24 9.88 -19.01 -13.35
C ARG A 24 9.55 -17.70 -14.08
N LYS A 25 8.50 -17.01 -13.65
CA LYS A 25 8.12 -15.69 -14.22
C LYS A 25 9.24 -14.67 -14.01
N MET A 26 9.77 -14.58 -12.79
CA MET A 26 10.91 -13.71 -12.47
C MET A 26 12.12 -14.01 -13.36
N TRP A 27 12.57 -15.25 -13.39
CA TRP A 27 13.75 -15.68 -14.17
C TRP A 27 13.60 -15.39 -15.67
N ARG A 28 12.43 -15.65 -16.26
CA ARG A 28 12.14 -15.31 -17.66
C ARG A 28 12.17 -13.81 -17.90
N GLY A 29 11.50 -13.04 -17.03
CA GLY A 29 11.43 -11.59 -17.14
C GLY A 29 12.80 -10.92 -17.00
N GLU A 30 13.67 -11.39 -16.10
CA GLU A 30 15.06 -10.90 -15.98
C GLU A 30 15.87 -11.12 -17.26
N ARG A 31 15.68 -12.25 -17.93
CA ARG A 31 16.37 -12.56 -19.21
C ARG A 31 15.84 -11.70 -20.35
N GLU A 32 14.55 -11.37 -20.35
CA GLU A 32 13.93 -10.49 -21.34
C GLU A 32 14.26 -9.00 -21.12
N ALA A 33 14.59 -8.60 -19.90
CA ALA A 33 14.84 -7.21 -19.56
C ALA A 33 15.87 -6.54 -20.49
N ILE A 34 16.97 -7.21 -20.77
CA ILE A 34 18.02 -6.65 -21.68
C ILE A 34 17.49 -6.47 -23.10
N ARG A 35 16.61 -7.36 -23.58
CA ARG A 35 15.96 -7.23 -24.90
C ARG A 35 15.03 -6.01 -24.90
N ILE A 36 14.15 -5.91 -23.91
CA ILE A 36 13.24 -4.76 -23.75
C ILE A 36 14.01 -3.45 -23.73
N LEU A 37 15.12 -3.39 -22.97
CA LEU A 37 15.93 -2.19 -22.87
C LEU A 37 16.60 -1.83 -24.21
N LYS A 38 17.11 -2.80 -24.96
CA LYS A 38 17.70 -2.54 -26.27
C LYS A 38 16.70 -2.05 -27.32
N GLU A 39 15.44 -2.51 -27.20
CA GLU A 39 14.36 -2.11 -28.11
C GLU A 39 13.79 -0.73 -27.77
N LYS A 40 13.70 -0.38 -26.47
CA LYS A 40 12.99 0.81 -25.99
C LYS A 40 13.88 1.99 -25.60
N VAL A 41 15.15 1.75 -25.24
CA VAL A 41 16.04 2.83 -24.82
C VAL A 41 16.51 3.62 -26.03
N ASN A 42 16.17 4.91 -26.05
CA ASN A 42 16.73 5.87 -26.99
C ASN A 42 18.02 6.48 -26.39
N PRO A 43 19.19 6.35 -27.04
CA PRO A 43 20.47 6.85 -26.50
C PRO A 43 20.53 8.37 -26.29
N ASN A 44 19.63 9.12 -26.92
CA ASN A 44 19.55 10.59 -26.81
C ASN A 44 18.70 11.05 -25.62
N ASP A 45 17.94 10.15 -25.00
CA ASP A 45 17.10 10.49 -23.87
C ASP A 45 17.87 10.40 -22.54
N ARG A 46 17.44 11.22 -21.57
CA ARG A 46 18.01 11.25 -20.22
C ARG A 46 17.14 10.41 -19.28
N TYR A 47 17.63 9.24 -18.89
CA TYR A 47 16.87 8.30 -18.04
C TYR A 47 17.15 8.51 -16.57
N VAL A 48 16.09 8.66 -15.77
CA VAL A 48 16.10 8.53 -14.32
C VAL A 48 15.64 7.11 -13.98
N TRP A 49 16.47 6.38 -13.27
CA TRP A 49 16.20 4.99 -12.92
C TRP A 49 15.63 4.86 -11.52
N PHE A 50 14.43 4.27 -11.42
CA PHE A 50 13.81 3.86 -10.17
C PHE A 50 13.85 2.34 -10.04
N HIS A 51 14.28 1.85 -8.88
CA HIS A 51 14.21 0.43 -8.54
C HIS A 51 13.37 0.21 -7.30
N ALA A 52 12.35 -0.64 -7.43
CA ALA A 52 11.47 -1.09 -6.36
C ALA A 52 11.34 -2.62 -6.44
N ALA A 53 11.73 -3.36 -5.41
CA ALA A 53 11.70 -4.82 -5.50
C ALA A 53 10.28 -5.39 -5.60
N SER A 54 9.31 -4.73 -4.98
CA SER A 54 7.93 -5.21 -4.83
C SER A 54 6.89 -4.12 -5.08
N LEU A 55 5.60 -4.50 -5.09
CA LEU A 55 4.49 -3.56 -5.19
C LEU A 55 4.49 -2.55 -4.03
N GLY A 56 4.76 -2.98 -2.79
CA GLY A 56 4.78 -2.07 -1.64
C GLY A 56 5.87 -1.01 -1.74
N GLU A 57 7.05 -1.36 -2.25
CA GLU A 57 8.13 -0.41 -2.49
C GLU A 57 7.82 0.51 -3.67
N PHE A 58 7.16 0.00 -4.71
CA PHE A 58 6.66 0.83 -5.80
C PHE A 58 5.73 1.93 -5.28
N GLU A 59 4.76 1.61 -4.41
CA GLU A 59 3.85 2.62 -3.86
C GLU A 59 4.60 3.68 -3.01
N GLN A 60 5.74 3.34 -2.41
CA GLN A 60 6.62 4.32 -1.75
C GLN A 60 7.41 5.18 -2.75
N GLY A 61 7.85 4.63 -3.87
CA GLY A 61 8.56 5.38 -4.92
C GLY A 61 7.63 6.19 -5.82
N ARG A 62 6.36 5.82 -5.90
CA ARG A 62 5.39 6.38 -6.83
C ARG A 62 5.18 7.89 -6.70
N PRO A 63 5.00 8.49 -5.50
CA PRO A 63 4.87 9.93 -5.36
C PRO A 63 6.05 10.68 -5.96
N LEU A 64 7.27 10.16 -5.75
CA LEU A 64 8.48 10.76 -6.26
C LEU A 64 8.56 10.67 -7.80
N MET A 65 8.20 9.53 -8.40
CA MET A 65 8.14 9.35 -9.85
C MET A 65 7.11 10.28 -10.49
N GLU A 66 5.89 10.35 -9.93
CA GLU A 66 4.82 11.19 -10.46
C GLU A 66 5.13 12.68 -10.34
N GLN A 67 5.74 13.12 -9.24
CA GLN A 67 6.14 14.51 -9.08
C GLN A 67 7.31 14.86 -10.00
N LEU A 68 8.33 13.99 -10.12
CA LEU A 68 9.42 14.16 -11.06
C LEU A 68 8.91 14.31 -12.51
N ARG A 69 7.97 13.46 -12.94
CA ARG A 69 7.39 13.54 -14.28
C ARG A 69 6.65 14.86 -14.54
N ARG A 70 5.95 15.39 -13.53
CA ARG A 70 5.24 16.68 -13.64
C ARG A 70 6.21 17.86 -13.73
N GLU A 71 7.23 17.86 -12.89
CA GLU A 71 8.16 18.99 -12.76
C GLU A 71 9.27 18.95 -13.79
N HIS A 72 9.63 17.75 -14.27
CA HIS A 72 10.78 17.48 -15.14
C HIS A 72 10.42 16.53 -16.29
N PRO A 73 9.50 16.92 -17.20
CA PRO A 73 9.05 16.09 -18.32
C PRO A 73 10.16 15.77 -19.34
N GLU A 74 11.29 16.47 -19.29
CA GLU A 74 12.47 16.22 -20.12
C GLU A 74 13.20 14.92 -19.76
N TYR A 75 12.96 14.37 -18.56
CA TYR A 75 13.52 13.08 -18.17
C TYR A 75 12.57 11.94 -18.50
N LYS A 76 13.16 10.84 -18.95
CA LYS A 76 12.47 9.55 -19.11
C LYS A 76 12.63 8.71 -17.84
N ILE A 77 11.57 8.05 -17.43
CA ILE A 77 11.57 7.21 -16.23
C ILE A 77 11.73 5.75 -16.63
N LEU A 78 12.80 5.12 -16.15
CA LEU A 78 12.96 3.68 -16.15
C LEU A 78 12.57 3.14 -14.78
N LEU A 79 11.59 2.24 -14.72
CA LEU A 79 11.17 1.55 -13.52
C LEU A 79 11.55 0.07 -13.60
N THR A 80 12.24 -0.42 -12.59
CA THR A 80 12.59 -1.84 -12.51
C THR A 80 12.02 -2.50 -11.26
N PHE A 81 11.58 -3.74 -11.42
CA PHE A 81 11.12 -4.60 -10.34
C PHE A 81 12.01 -5.83 -10.18
N PHE A 82 12.04 -6.40 -8.98
CA PHE A 82 12.65 -7.70 -8.75
C PHE A 82 11.60 -8.80 -8.62
N SER A 83 10.51 -8.52 -7.91
CA SER A 83 9.44 -9.48 -7.64
C SER A 83 8.32 -9.42 -8.70
N PRO A 84 7.75 -10.58 -9.08
CA PRO A 84 6.53 -10.62 -9.90
C PRO A 84 5.35 -9.86 -9.29
N SER A 85 5.25 -9.77 -7.97
CA SER A 85 4.18 -9.02 -7.29
C SER A 85 4.15 -7.53 -7.66
N GLY A 86 5.31 -6.94 -7.95
CA GLY A 86 5.40 -5.58 -8.46
C GLY A 86 5.19 -5.50 -9.97
N TYR A 87 5.98 -6.28 -10.73
CA TYR A 87 5.99 -6.21 -12.18
C TYR A 87 4.65 -6.58 -12.81
N GLU A 88 4.07 -7.73 -12.44
CA GLU A 88 2.82 -8.21 -13.09
C GLU A 88 1.65 -7.24 -12.85
N VAL A 89 1.62 -6.57 -11.71
CA VAL A 89 0.58 -5.60 -11.38
C VAL A 89 0.82 -4.24 -12.06
N ARG A 90 2.09 -3.85 -12.26
CA ARG A 90 2.47 -2.49 -12.70
C ARG A 90 3.18 -2.42 -14.04
N LYS A 91 3.28 -3.50 -14.81
CA LYS A 91 3.92 -3.52 -16.13
C LYS A 91 3.32 -2.56 -17.16
N ASN A 92 2.08 -2.12 -16.95
CA ASN A 92 1.37 -1.14 -17.77
C ASN A 92 1.21 0.21 -17.06
N TYR A 93 2.03 0.52 -16.05
CA TYR A 93 1.96 1.80 -15.36
C TYR A 93 2.41 2.95 -16.26
N GLU A 94 1.51 3.90 -16.52
CA GLU A 94 1.73 5.02 -17.46
C GLU A 94 2.73 6.07 -16.95
N GLY A 95 3.00 6.07 -15.64
CA GLY A 95 3.96 6.98 -15.01
C GLY A 95 5.44 6.66 -15.28
N ALA A 96 5.77 5.57 -16.01
CA ALA A 96 7.13 5.24 -16.42
C ALA A 96 7.20 4.92 -17.92
N ASP A 97 8.29 5.33 -18.56
CA ASP A 97 8.49 5.13 -20.03
C ASP A 97 8.93 3.70 -20.35
N ILE A 98 9.73 3.11 -19.47
CA ILE A 98 10.20 1.74 -19.60
C ILE A 98 10.00 1.02 -18.26
N ILE A 99 9.39 -0.16 -18.32
CA ILE A 99 9.20 -1.02 -17.15
C ILE A 99 9.74 -2.41 -17.48
N CYS A 100 10.62 -2.94 -16.63
CA CYS A 100 11.15 -4.29 -16.77
C CYS A 100 11.57 -4.88 -15.42
N TYR A 101 11.94 -6.16 -15.42
CA TYR A 101 12.64 -6.74 -14.28
C TYR A 101 14.08 -6.23 -14.20
N LEU A 102 14.62 -6.09 -12.98
CA LEU A 102 16.05 -5.89 -12.79
C LEU A 102 16.77 -7.24 -12.94
N PRO A 103 17.68 -7.40 -13.90
CA PRO A 103 18.46 -8.63 -13.98
C PRO A 103 19.29 -8.86 -12.74
N LEU A 104 19.40 -10.12 -12.31
CA LEU A 104 20.14 -10.52 -11.11
C LEU A 104 21.54 -9.89 -11.07
N ASP A 105 21.99 -9.50 -9.88
CA ASP A 105 23.17 -8.66 -9.63
C ASP A 105 24.52 -9.38 -9.89
N THR A 106 24.64 -10.03 -11.04
CA THR A 106 25.95 -10.49 -11.53
C THR A 106 26.70 -9.32 -12.18
N ILE A 107 28.02 -9.35 -12.13
CA ILE A 107 28.87 -8.35 -12.80
C ILE A 107 28.48 -8.16 -14.28
N THR A 108 28.22 -9.26 -14.97
CA THR A 108 27.87 -9.26 -16.40
C THR A 108 26.55 -8.57 -16.66
N ASN A 109 25.52 -8.90 -15.87
CA ASN A 109 24.20 -8.32 -15.99
C ASN A 109 24.23 -6.82 -15.66
N ALA A 110 24.86 -6.45 -14.54
CA ALA A 110 24.96 -5.06 -14.11
C ALA A 110 25.70 -4.19 -15.17
N ARG A 111 26.82 -4.67 -15.72
CA ARG A 111 27.55 -3.99 -16.78
C ARG A 111 26.73 -3.86 -18.05
N ARG A 112 26.01 -4.91 -18.47
CA ARG A 112 25.19 -4.92 -19.68
C ARG A 112 24.02 -3.96 -19.54
N PHE A 113 23.29 -4.02 -18.42
CA PHE A 113 22.18 -3.15 -18.10
C PHE A 113 22.61 -1.67 -18.10
N LEU A 114 23.61 -1.31 -17.31
CA LEU A 114 24.07 0.07 -17.16
C LEU A 114 24.76 0.63 -18.42
N ARG A 115 25.29 -0.23 -19.30
CA ARG A 115 25.80 0.19 -20.62
C ARG A 115 24.65 0.54 -21.56
N THR A 116 23.52 -0.18 -21.47
CA THR A 116 22.35 0.04 -22.32
C THR A 116 21.58 1.29 -21.89
N VAL A 117 21.26 1.41 -20.57
CA VAL A 117 20.40 2.48 -20.05
C VAL A 117 21.14 3.81 -19.87
N ARG A 118 22.36 3.80 -19.33
CA ARG A 118 23.17 4.99 -18.99
C ARG A 118 22.35 6.00 -18.18
N PRO A 119 21.81 5.63 -17.01
CA PRO A 119 20.97 6.52 -16.25
C PRO A 119 21.75 7.76 -15.80
N VAL A 120 21.10 8.94 -15.77
CA VAL A 120 21.68 10.18 -15.25
C VAL A 120 21.64 10.23 -13.74
N MET A 121 20.71 9.49 -13.11
CA MET A 121 20.62 9.26 -11.66
C MET A 121 19.80 8.00 -11.39
N ALA A 122 19.91 7.45 -10.17
CA ALA A 122 19.18 6.27 -9.76
C ALA A 122 18.60 6.41 -8.35
N PHE A 123 17.37 5.92 -8.19
CA PHE A 123 16.65 5.85 -6.92
C PHE A 123 16.38 4.40 -6.55
N PHE A 124 16.86 3.99 -5.38
CA PHE A 124 16.59 2.68 -4.81
C PHE A 124 15.64 2.83 -3.63
N ILE A 125 14.51 2.14 -3.69
CA ILE A 125 13.47 2.26 -2.68
C ILE A 125 13.71 1.27 -1.56
N LYS A 126 13.73 1.73 -0.31
CA LYS A 126 13.91 0.93 0.91
C LYS A 126 15.27 0.22 1.03
N TYR A 127 15.26 -1.12 0.93
CA TYR A 127 16.38 -2.00 1.31
C TYR A 127 17.17 -2.55 0.11
N GLU A 128 17.12 -1.91 -1.02
CA GLU A 128 17.66 -2.39 -2.28
C GLU A 128 19.15 -2.05 -2.44
N PHE A 129 20.02 -2.90 -1.89
CA PHE A 129 21.47 -2.70 -1.85
C PHE A 129 22.20 -3.65 -2.82
N TRP A 130 22.02 -3.44 -4.11
CA TRP A 130 22.53 -4.25 -5.22
C TRP A 130 24.00 -3.95 -5.48
N TYR A 131 24.90 -4.79 -4.96
CA TYR A 131 26.34 -4.55 -4.86
C TYR A 131 26.99 -4.14 -6.20
N ASN A 132 26.83 -4.94 -7.25
CA ASN A 132 27.49 -4.68 -8.54
C ASN A 132 26.89 -3.45 -9.24
N TYR A 133 25.57 -3.30 -9.22
CA TYR A 133 24.93 -2.10 -9.78
C TYR A 133 25.42 -0.82 -9.07
N LEU A 134 25.41 -0.82 -7.76
CA LEU A 134 25.80 0.34 -6.96
C LEU A 134 27.28 0.71 -7.16
N HIS A 135 28.18 -0.26 -7.16
CA HIS A 135 29.60 0.00 -7.39
C HIS A 135 29.87 0.54 -8.80
N ILE A 136 29.20 0.03 -9.84
CA ILE A 136 29.38 0.51 -11.20
C ILE A 136 28.81 1.93 -11.34
N LEU A 137 27.65 2.22 -10.75
CA LEU A 137 27.07 3.58 -10.76
C LEU A 137 28.01 4.56 -10.07
N SER A 138 28.47 4.24 -8.87
CA SER A 138 29.41 5.07 -8.10
C SER A 138 30.71 5.30 -8.87
N HIS A 139 31.30 4.26 -9.46
CA HIS A 139 32.51 4.40 -10.28
C HIS A 139 32.31 5.29 -11.51
N ARG A 140 31.11 5.34 -12.06
CA ARG A 140 30.76 6.22 -13.19
C ARG A 140 30.36 7.64 -12.79
N GLY A 141 30.36 7.95 -11.50
CA GLY A 141 29.92 9.25 -10.99
C GLY A 141 28.40 9.50 -11.11
N VAL A 142 27.60 8.44 -11.33
CA VAL A 142 26.15 8.58 -11.41
C VAL A 142 25.58 8.73 -9.99
N PRO A 143 24.82 9.79 -9.69
CA PRO A 143 24.20 9.97 -8.38
C PRO A 143 23.21 8.85 -8.08
N VAL A 144 23.32 8.28 -6.87
CA VAL A 144 22.44 7.22 -6.38
C VAL A 144 21.82 7.63 -5.06
N TYR A 145 20.52 7.53 -4.99
CA TYR A 145 19.71 7.93 -3.82
C TYR A 145 18.96 6.73 -3.24
N SER A 146 19.04 6.56 -1.92
CA SER A 146 18.19 5.61 -1.19
C SER A 146 16.99 6.36 -0.64
N VAL A 147 15.77 5.88 -0.93
CA VAL A 147 14.52 6.57 -0.58
C VAL A 147 13.68 5.75 0.37
N SER A 148 13.10 6.40 1.37
CA SER A 148 12.25 5.77 2.40
C SER A 148 12.90 4.58 3.11
N SER A 149 14.22 4.61 3.26
CA SER A 149 14.96 3.56 3.94
C SER A 149 14.77 3.65 5.45
N ILE A 150 14.70 2.49 6.09
CA ILE A 150 14.65 2.39 7.55
C ILE A 150 15.70 1.39 8.01
N PHE A 151 16.58 1.80 8.90
CA PHE A 151 17.64 0.95 9.43
C PHE A 151 17.32 0.49 10.85
N ARG A 152 17.75 -0.73 11.19
CA ARG A 152 17.53 -1.36 12.49
C ARG A 152 18.84 -1.91 13.04
N PRO A 153 19.07 -1.88 14.39
CA PRO A 153 20.33 -2.32 14.99
C PRO A 153 20.73 -3.76 14.66
N GLY A 154 19.73 -4.62 14.40
CA GLY A 154 19.94 -6.04 14.07
C GLY A 154 20.45 -6.33 12.66
N GLN A 155 20.47 -5.35 11.76
CA GLN A 155 20.89 -5.56 10.38
C GLN A 155 22.39 -5.80 10.26
N VAL A 156 22.76 -6.59 9.25
CA VAL A 156 24.14 -7.05 8.99
C VAL A 156 25.16 -5.90 8.91
N PHE A 157 24.77 -4.76 8.39
CA PHE A 157 25.64 -3.59 8.22
C PHE A 157 26.26 -3.07 9.52
N PHE A 158 25.55 -3.22 10.64
CA PHE A 158 25.92 -2.74 11.97
C PHE A 158 26.57 -3.84 12.84
N ARG A 159 26.73 -5.06 12.29
CA ARG A 159 27.38 -6.18 12.97
C ARG A 159 28.86 -6.20 12.61
N TRP A 160 29.70 -6.65 13.55
CA TRP A 160 31.14 -6.72 13.34
C TRP A 160 31.55 -7.55 12.10
N TYR A 161 30.80 -8.63 11.80
CA TYR A 161 31.05 -9.50 10.63
C TYR A 161 30.51 -8.92 9.32
N GLY A 162 29.63 -7.93 9.38
CA GLY A 162 29.04 -7.27 8.21
C GLY A 162 29.79 -6.03 7.73
N ARG A 163 30.88 -5.66 8.40
CA ARG A 163 31.65 -4.44 8.15
C ARG A 163 32.14 -4.29 6.71
N GLN A 164 32.55 -5.38 6.08
CA GLN A 164 32.92 -5.38 4.65
C GLN A 164 31.72 -5.13 3.73
N TYR A 165 30.58 -5.69 4.08
CA TYR A 165 29.35 -5.50 3.29
C TYR A 165 28.78 -4.09 3.43
N SER A 166 28.98 -3.41 4.55
CA SER A 166 28.56 -2.03 4.75
C SER A 166 29.21 -1.05 3.76
N HIS A 167 30.32 -1.41 3.12
CA HIS A 167 30.96 -0.59 2.08
C HIS A 167 30.04 -0.34 0.87
N VAL A 168 29.06 -1.23 0.59
CA VAL A 168 28.09 -0.99 -0.47
C VAL A 168 27.24 0.26 -0.22
N LEU A 169 26.98 0.56 1.06
CA LEU A 169 26.22 1.75 1.43
C LEU A 169 26.96 3.06 1.11
N LYS A 170 28.29 3.04 1.02
CA LYS A 170 29.10 4.20 0.63
C LYS A 170 28.98 4.55 -0.85
N CYS A 171 28.35 3.69 -1.65
CA CYS A 171 28.06 3.98 -3.06
C CYS A 171 26.89 4.95 -3.24
N PHE A 172 26.09 5.19 -2.19
CA PHE A 172 25.00 6.13 -2.26
C PHE A 172 25.48 7.58 -2.11
N THR A 173 24.97 8.43 -2.97
CA THR A 173 25.18 9.89 -2.88
C THR A 173 24.49 10.45 -1.65
N ARG A 174 23.27 9.98 -1.34
CA ARG A 174 22.52 10.38 -0.15
C ARG A 174 21.47 9.33 0.22
N PHE A 175 21.21 9.25 1.53
CA PHE A 175 20.13 8.46 2.11
C PHE A 175 19.01 9.39 2.56
N TYR A 176 17.80 9.13 2.09
CA TYR A 176 16.56 9.72 2.58
C TYR A 176 15.85 8.69 3.46
N VAL A 177 16.03 8.84 4.76
CA VAL A 177 15.57 7.85 5.75
C VAL A 177 14.27 8.29 6.42
N GLN A 178 13.57 7.30 6.98
CA GLN A 178 12.27 7.53 7.62
C GLN A 178 12.38 8.19 9.00
N ASN A 179 13.47 7.93 9.75
CA ASN A 179 13.60 8.36 11.16
C ASN A 179 15.03 8.63 11.59
N GLU A 180 15.16 9.28 12.76
CA GLU A 180 16.44 9.64 13.37
C GLU A 180 17.28 8.41 13.74
N VAL A 181 16.66 7.34 14.22
CA VAL A 181 17.36 6.08 14.56
C VAL A 181 18.13 5.55 13.35
N SER A 182 17.55 5.64 12.17
CA SER A 182 18.23 5.23 10.91
C SER A 182 19.44 6.12 10.61
N ARG A 183 19.34 7.43 10.85
CA ARG A 183 20.45 8.38 10.68
C ARG A 183 21.58 8.09 11.66
N GLU A 184 21.26 7.88 12.94
CA GLU A 184 22.21 7.55 13.98
C GLU A 184 22.95 6.24 13.66
N LEU A 185 22.21 5.17 13.28
CA LEU A 185 22.82 3.90 12.90
C LEU A 185 23.79 4.03 11.72
N LEU A 186 23.42 4.77 10.68
CA LEU A 186 24.29 5.03 9.53
C LEU A 186 25.54 5.79 9.93
N SER A 187 25.43 6.74 10.87
CA SER A 187 26.57 7.49 11.38
C SER A 187 27.59 6.60 12.11
N THR A 188 27.16 5.52 12.77
CA THR A 188 28.07 4.56 13.44
C THR A 188 29.01 3.84 12.49
N ILE A 189 28.68 3.77 11.21
CA ILE A 189 29.52 3.17 10.15
C ILE A 189 30.14 4.21 9.21
N GLY A 190 30.12 5.49 9.63
CA GLY A 190 30.75 6.61 8.92
C GLY A 190 29.99 7.12 7.71
N ILE A 191 28.66 6.94 7.66
CA ILE A 191 27.78 7.50 6.63
C ILE A 191 27.04 8.70 7.21
N THR A 192 27.38 9.91 6.71
CA THR A 192 26.87 11.19 7.20
C THR A 192 25.97 11.92 6.20
N ASN A 193 25.96 11.51 4.94
CA ASN A 193 25.12 12.04 3.87
C ASN A 193 23.67 11.50 3.99
N VAL A 194 23.02 11.78 5.10
CA VAL A 194 21.71 11.26 5.49
C VAL A 194 20.76 12.41 5.82
N THR A 195 19.58 12.41 5.21
CA THR A 195 18.50 13.35 5.50
C THR A 195 17.28 12.57 6.01
N VAL A 196 16.73 12.98 7.15
CA VAL A 196 15.47 12.41 7.67
C VAL A 196 14.32 13.14 7.01
N VAL A 197 13.56 12.41 6.20
CA VAL A 197 12.44 12.96 5.42
C VAL A 197 11.08 12.39 5.81
N GLY A 198 11.04 11.23 6.46
CA GLY A 198 9.83 10.48 6.74
C GLY A 198 9.58 9.39 5.68
N ASP A 199 8.37 8.87 5.68
CA ASP A 199 7.94 7.81 4.75
C ASP A 199 7.06 8.40 3.64
N THR A 200 7.44 8.21 2.40
CA THR A 200 6.70 8.68 1.21
C THR A 200 5.31 8.04 1.06
N ARG A 201 4.98 6.99 1.83
CA ARG A 201 3.62 6.46 1.87
C ARG A 201 2.59 7.47 2.39
N PHE A 202 3.00 8.39 3.27
CA PHE A 202 2.11 9.47 3.73
C PHE A 202 1.74 10.40 2.57
N ASP A 203 2.70 10.76 1.74
CA ASP A 203 2.42 11.55 0.52
C ASP A 203 1.52 10.78 -0.44
N ARG A 204 1.72 9.45 -0.55
CA ARG A 204 0.92 8.59 -1.43
C ARG A 204 -0.56 8.56 -1.04
N VAL A 205 -0.86 8.37 0.24
CA VAL A 205 -2.26 8.31 0.68
C VAL A 205 -2.96 9.68 0.56
N LEU A 206 -2.22 10.77 0.73
CA LEU A 206 -2.74 12.12 0.48
C LEU A 206 -3.11 12.31 -1.00
N GLN A 207 -2.25 11.88 -1.94
CA GLN A 207 -2.58 11.89 -3.36
C GLN A 207 -3.84 11.08 -3.69
N ILE A 208 -4.04 9.93 -3.02
CA ILE A 208 -5.27 9.13 -3.19
C ILE A 208 -6.49 9.91 -2.70
N LYS A 209 -6.39 10.60 -1.55
CA LYS A 209 -7.47 11.43 -1.00
C LYS A 209 -7.88 12.53 -1.97
N GLU A 210 -6.91 13.17 -2.61
CA GLU A 210 -7.11 14.26 -3.57
C GLU A 210 -7.65 13.79 -4.94
N THR A 211 -7.49 12.50 -5.25
CA THR A 211 -7.92 11.94 -6.54
C THR A 211 -9.43 11.64 -6.52
N PRO A 212 -10.23 12.21 -7.45
CA PRO A 212 -11.64 11.85 -7.58
C PRO A 212 -11.80 10.34 -7.90
N LEU A 213 -12.88 9.75 -7.39
CA LEU A 213 -13.29 8.42 -7.84
C LEU A 213 -13.76 8.48 -9.30
N SER A 214 -13.47 7.43 -10.05
CA SER A 214 -14.10 7.25 -11.36
C SER A 214 -15.62 7.15 -11.20
N SER A 215 -16.37 7.76 -12.13
CA SER A 215 -17.84 7.83 -12.09
C SER A 215 -18.51 6.47 -11.82
N PRO A 216 -18.17 5.38 -12.54
CA PRO A 216 -18.83 4.08 -12.31
C PRO A 216 -18.65 3.52 -10.90
N VAL A 217 -17.46 3.71 -10.30
CA VAL A 217 -17.17 3.24 -8.93
C VAL A 217 -17.96 4.06 -7.92
N GLY A 218 -17.92 5.38 -8.07
CA GLY A 218 -18.64 6.30 -7.19
C GLY A 218 -20.14 6.06 -7.22
N GLU A 219 -20.72 5.89 -8.40
CA GLU A 219 -22.16 5.62 -8.58
C GLU A 219 -22.58 4.29 -7.94
N THR A 220 -21.80 3.22 -8.16
CA THR A 220 -22.07 1.90 -7.56
C THR A 220 -22.06 1.97 -6.03
N LEU A 221 -21.06 2.65 -5.44
CA LEU A 221 -20.96 2.79 -3.99
C LEU A 221 -22.05 3.72 -3.44
N ALA A 222 -22.36 4.83 -4.12
CA ALA A 222 -23.43 5.73 -3.73
C ALA A 222 -24.78 5.01 -3.72
N ALA A 223 -25.05 4.18 -4.72
CA ALA A 223 -26.27 3.36 -4.77
C ALA A 223 -26.36 2.36 -3.61
N PHE A 224 -25.26 1.68 -3.27
CA PHE A 224 -25.22 0.78 -2.09
C PHE A 224 -25.44 1.57 -0.80
N LEU A 225 -24.88 2.77 -0.67
CA LEU A 225 -24.92 3.59 0.54
C LEU A 225 -26.19 4.43 0.67
N ALA A 226 -26.99 4.57 -0.40
CA ALA A 226 -28.24 5.33 -0.36
C ALA A 226 -29.13 4.90 0.83
N PRO A 227 -29.82 5.84 1.50
CA PRO A 227 -30.83 5.49 2.49
C PRO A 227 -31.91 4.62 1.83
N LEU A 228 -32.39 3.64 2.56
CA LEU A 228 -33.55 2.87 2.10
C LEU A 228 -34.72 3.85 1.93
N SER A 229 -35.23 4.01 0.72
CA SER A 229 -36.42 4.80 0.48
C SER A 229 -37.57 4.26 1.32
N SER A 230 -38.29 5.16 1.98
CA SER A 230 -39.56 4.80 2.63
C SER A 230 -40.45 4.07 1.63
N PRO A 231 -41.24 3.06 2.04
CA PRO A 231 -42.24 2.46 1.16
C PRO A 231 -43.14 3.57 0.63
N SER A 232 -43.18 3.73 -0.68
CA SER A 232 -44.04 4.64 -1.35
C SER A 232 -45.52 4.27 -1.06
N GLY A 233 -46.24 5.17 -0.43
CA GLY A 233 -47.70 5.15 -0.40
C GLY A 233 -48.31 5.03 0.98
N ASP A 234 -48.45 6.16 1.67
CA ASP A 234 -49.75 6.61 2.15
C ASP A 234 -49.65 8.07 2.58
N GLU A 235 -50.56 8.87 2.03
CA GLU A 235 -50.76 10.24 2.47
C GLU A 235 -51.36 10.24 3.89
N GLY A 236 -50.71 10.93 4.83
CA GLY A 236 -51.32 11.35 6.08
C GLY A 236 -51.11 10.46 7.29
N GLY A 237 -49.92 10.45 7.83
CA GLY A 237 -49.68 9.95 9.18
C GLY A 237 -48.35 10.46 9.72
N VAL A 238 -48.40 11.53 10.53
CA VAL A 238 -47.26 11.97 11.37
C VAL A 238 -47.05 10.86 12.40
N ILE A 239 -46.15 9.90 12.14
CA ILE A 239 -45.64 8.98 13.16
C ILE A 239 -44.37 9.61 13.73
N SER A 240 -44.50 10.00 14.99
CA SER A 240 -43.51 10.65 15.81
C SER A 240 -42.12 10.02 15.76
N GLY A 241 -41.10 10.80 15.45
CA GLY A 241 -39.79 10.74 16.10
C GLY A 241 -38.72 9.83 15.55
N ALA A 242 -38.89 9.11 14.46
CA ALA A 242 -37.78 8.39 13.82
C ALA A 242 -37.18 9.24 12.70
N VAL A 243 -36.21 10.07 13.04
CA VAL A 243 -35.26 10.59 12.03
C VAL A 243 -34.45 9.39 11.57
N TRP A 244 -34.75 8.88 10.37
CA TRP A 244 -33.94 7.88 9.72
C TRP A 244 -32.58 8.50 9.38
N GLY A 245 -31.60 8.34 10.28
CA GLY A 245 -30.24 8.82 10.07
C GLY A 245 -29.58 8.12 8.88
N VAL A 246 -28.62 8.80 8.26
CA VAL A 246 -27.72 8.19 7.29
C VAL A 246 -27.10 6.96 7.95
N PRO A 247 -27.18 5.74 7.34
CA PRO A 247 -26.65 4.54 7.98
C PRO A 247 -25.16 4.69 8.22
N LYS A 248 -24.69 4.25 9.37
CA LYS A 248 -23.26 4.19 9.68
C LYS A 248 -22.59 3.12 8.84
N VAL A 249 -21.37 3.38 8.39
CA VAL A 249 -20.62 2.51 7.49
C VAL A 249 -19.36 2.00 8.18
N PHE A 250 -19.24 0.69 8.29
CA PHE A 250 -18.04 0.01 8.73
C PHE A 250 -17.29 -0.56 7.51
N VAL A 251 -16.01 -0.21 7.33
CA VAL A 251 -15.18 -0.71 6.24
C VAL A 251 -14.04 -1.55 6.79
N ALA A 252 -14.06 -2.85 6.50
CA ALA A 252 -12.97 -3.77 6.77
C ALA A 252 -12.10 -3.98 5.54
N GLY A 253 -10.86 -3.53 5.59
CA GLY A 253 -9.93 -3.66 4.47
C GLY A 253 -8.82 -4.65 4.73
N SER A 254 -8.43 -5.40 3.70
CA SER A 254 -7.39 -6.44 3.75
C SER A 254 -7.63 -7.46 4.86
N SER A 255 -8.90 -7.80 5.13
CA SER A 255 -9.27 -8.77 6.17
C SER A 255 -8.85 -10.19 5.80
N TRP A 256 -8.65 -10.98 6.84
CA TRP A 256 -8.43 -12.41 6.77
C TRP A 256 -9.48 -13.10 7.64
N GLN A 257 -9.65 -14.41 7.46
CA GLN A 257 -10.63 -15.18 8.22
C GLN A 257 -10.60 -14.91 9.74
N PRO A 258 -9.44 -14.87 10.45
CA PRO A 258 -9.43 -14.57 11.89
C PRO A 258 -9.93 -13.15 12.24
N ASP A 259 -9.76 -12.18 11.34
CA ASP A 259 -10.27 -10.82 11.52
C ASP A 259 -11.80 -10.82 11.38
N GLU A 260 -12.32 -11.51 10.37
CA GLU A 260 -13.75 -11.60 10.02
C GLU A 260 -14.56 -12.32 11.12
N GLU A 261 -13.99 -13.35 11.71
CA GLU A 261 -14.56 -14.08 12.87
C GLU A 261 -14.70 -13.19 14.12
N ILE A 262 -13.92 -12.10 14.21
CA ILE A 262 -14.00 -11.13 15.32
C ILE A 262 -15.08 -10.09 15.06
N PHE A 263 -15.07 -9.44 13.87
CA PHE A 263 -15.93 -8.27 13.69
C PHE A 263 -17.31 -8.60 13.12
N ILE A 264 -17.49 -9.63 12.27
CA ILE A 264 -18.81 -9.93 11.67
C ILE A 264 -19.88 -10.24 12.72
N PRO A 265 -19.63 -11.09 13.74
CA PRO A 265 -20.66 -11.45 14.72
C PRO A 265 -21.23 -10.24 15.49
N PHE A 266 -20.45 -9.20 15.73
CA PHE A 266 -20.90 -7.98 16.40
C PHE A 266 -22.12 -7.36 15.72
N PHE A 267 -22.18 -7.39 14.41
CA PHE A 267 -23.25 -6.76 13.64
C PHE A 267 -24.58 -7.54 13.68
N ASN A 268 -24.62 -8.71 14.31
CA ASN A 268 -25.88 -9.42 14.53
C ASN A 268 -26.91 -8.56 15.28
N GLU A 269 -26.46 -7.75 16.24
CA GLU A 269 -27.29 -6.87 17.06
C GLU A 269 -27.33 -5.42 16.53
N HIS A 270 -26.54 -5.11 15.47
CA HIS A 270 -26.35 -3.76 14.93
C HIS A 270 -26.69 -3.70 13.44
N LYS A 271 -27.94 -4.02 13.08
CA LYS A 271 -28.44 -4.06 11.70
C LYS A 271 -28.58 -2.68 11.04
N ASP A 272 -28.44 -1.62 11.80
CA ASP A 272 -28.43 -0.22 11.34
C ASP A 272 -27.11 0.16 10.66
N TRP A 273 -26.08 -0.69 10.74
CA TRP A 273 -24.82 -0.49 10.05
C TRP A 273 -24.79 -1.12 8.66
N LYS A 274 -24.11 -0.45 7.72
CA LYS A 274 -23.70 -1.03 6.44
C LYS A 274 -22.25 -1.53 6.54
N LEU A 275 -21.99 -2.72 6.01
CA LEU A 275 -20.65 -3.30 5.98
C LEU A 275 -20.07 -3.24 4.59
N ILE A 276 -18.82 -2.82 4.46
CA ILE A 276 -18.01 -3.01 3.26
C ILE A 276 -16.81 -3.85 3.65
N ILE A 277 -16.69 -5.04 3.07
CA ILE A 277 -15.62 -5.99 3.39
C ILE A 277 -14.77 -6.19 2.14
N ALA A 278 -13.50 -5.81 2.22
CA ALA A 278 -12.51 -6.00 1.17
C ALA A 278 -11.43 -7.00 1.65
N PRO A 279 -11.62 -8.30 1.45
CA PRO A 279 -10.68 -9.31 1.94
C PRO A 279 -9.33 -9.22 1.24
N HIS A 280 -8.25 -9.63 1.93
CA HIS A 280 -6.91 -9.66 1.35
C HIS A 280 -6.78 -10.70 0.23
N VAL A 281 -7.47 -11.82 0.37
CA VAL A 281 -7.52 -12.89 -0.64
C VAL A 281 -8.94 -12.98 -1.20
N ILE A 282 -9.08 -12.74 -2.50
CA ILE A 282 -10.36 -12.77 -3.23
C ILE A 282 -10.60 -14.12 -3.92
N GLY A 283 -10.11 -15.22 -3.33
CA GLY A 283 -10.41 -16.57 -3.78
C GLY A 283 -11.85 -16.96 -3.49
N GLU A 284 -12.46 -17.76 -4.37
CA GLU A 284 -13.89 -18.12 -4.26
C GLU A 284 -14.24 -18.76 -2.92
N ASP A 285 -13.40 -19.67 -2.40
CA ASP A 285 -13.62 -20.34 -1.11
C ASP A 285 -13.72 -19.33 0.06
N HIS A 286 -12.84 -18.32 0.06
CA HIS A 286 -12.83 -17.28 1.08
C HIS A 286 -14.05 -16.34 0.95
N LEU A 287 -14.40 -15.96 -0.27
CA LEU A 287 -15.59 -15.13 -0.51
C LEU A 287 -16.86 -15.82 -0.06
N GLN A 288 -17.02 -17.12 -0.36
CA GLN A 288 -18.15 -17.93 0.13
C GLN A 288 -18.17 -18.09 1.65
N GLN A 289 -17.00 -18.11 2.30
CA GLN A 289 -16.94 -18.15 3.74
C GLN A 289 -17.45 -16.84 4.38
N ILE A 290 -17.08 -15.69 3.83
CA ILE A 290 -17.61 -14.39 4.25
C ILE A 290 -19.14 -14.35 4.04
N GLU A 291 -19.62 -14.78 2.86
CA GLU A 291 -21.06 -14.85 2.57
C GLU A 291 -21.81 -15.69 3.61
N LYS A 292 -21.30 -16.88 3.97
CA LYS A 292 -21.89 -17.73 5.02
C LYS A 292 -21.94 -17.07 6.40
N GLN A 293 -20.89 -16.32 6.77
CA GLN A 293 -20.87 -15.59 8.04
C GLN A 293 -21.92 -14.47 8.06
N LEU A 294 -22.09 -13.76 6.93
CA LEU A 294 -23.10 -12.72 6.78
C LEU A 294 -24.53 -13.29 6.80
N ASP A 295 -24.76 -14.43 6.15
CA ASP A 295 -26.03 -15.17 6.21
C ASP A 295 -26.39 -15.59 7.64
N ALA A 296 -25.41 -16.09 8.39
CA ALA A 296 -25.60 -16.53 9.78
C ALA A 296 -26.08 -15.40 10.70
N ILE A 297 -25.68 -14.17 10.42
CA ILE A 297 -26.16 -12.98 11.14
C ILE A 297 -27.32 -12.26 10.42
N GLY A 298 -27.89 -12.84 9.35
CA GLY A 298 -29.04 -12.30 8.63
C GLY A 298 -28.78 -10.97 7.92
N PHE A 299 -27.57 -10.76 7.41
CA PHE A 299 -27.21 -9.64 6.53
C PHE A 299 -27.47 -10.02 5.07
N SER A 300 -28.15 -9.16 4.35
CA SER A 300 -28.16 -9.24 2.90
C SER A 300 -26.80 -8.82 2.34
N HIS A 301 -26.27 -9.55 1.41
CA HIS A 301 -24.95 -9.24 0.86
C HIS A 301 -24.90 -9.33 -0.67
N THR A 302 -23.95 -8.63 -1.27
CA THR A 302 -23.64 -8.69 -2.69
C THR A 302 -22.14 -8.48 -2.92
N ARG A 303 -21.63 -9.01 -4.03
CA ARG A 303 -20.28 -8.77 -4.49
C ARG A 303 -20.22 -7.52 -5.38
N TYR A 304 -19.15 -6.75 -5.25
CA TYR A 304 -18.97 -5.52 -6.04
C TYR A 304 -19.00 -5.77 -7.54
N THR A 305 -18.30 -6.82 -8.03
CA THR A 305 -18.27 -7.13 -9.47
C THR A 305 -19.63 -7.45 -10.04
N LYS A 306 -20.50 -8.14 -9.30
CA LYS A 306 -21.89 -8.38 -9.70
C LYS A 306 -22.65 -7.07 -9.82
N LEU A 307 -22.51 -6.19 -8.84
CA LEU A 307 -23.20 -4.91 -8.80
C LEU A 307 -22.74 -3.97 -9.93
N ALA A 308 -21.45 -3.90 -10.19
CA ALA A 308 -20.85 -3.04 -11.23
C ALA A 308 -21.23 -3.48 -12.67
N HIS A 309 -21.55 -4.77 -12.88
CA HIS A 309 -21.99 -5.29 -14.18
C HIS A 309 -23.49 -5.17 -14.42
N GLN A 310 -24.29 -4.93 -13.38
CA GLN A 310 -25.73 -4.72 -13.51
C GLN A 310 -25.99 -3.28 -13.95
N ARG A 311 -26.41 -3.08 -15.22
CA ARG A 311 -26.81 -1.77 -15.77
C ARG A 311 -28.07 -1.20 -15.10
N ASP A 312 -28.80 -2.02 -14.38
CA ASP A 312 -30.04 -1.62 -13.69
C ASP A 312 -29.82 -1.66 -12.17
N ILE A 313 -29.50 -0.51 -11.62
CA ILE A 313 -29.28 -0.28 -10.18
C ILE A 313 -30.58 -0.53 -9.37
N SER A 314 -31.76 -0.57 -10.05
CA SER A 314 -33.06 -0.91 -9.41
C SER A 314 -33.14 -2.37 -8.95
N SER A 315 -32.25 -3.24 -9.45
CA SER A 315 -32.16 -4.65 -9.05
C SER A 315 -31.22 -4.91 -7.86
N LEU A 316 -30.69 -3.87 -7.21
CA LEU A 316 -30.16 -4.04 -5.85
C LEU A 316 -31.23 -4.76 -5.02
N PRO A 317 -30.86 -5.73 -4.14
CA PRO A 317 -31.83 -6.30 -3.24
C PRO A 317 -32.51 -5.15 -2.49
N GLN A 318 -33.55 -4.59 -3.10
CA GLN A 318 -34.50 -3.72 -2.42
C GLN A 318 -35.10 -4.63 -1.38
N GLN A 319 -34.60 -4.53 -0.16
CA GLN A 319 -35.15 -5.27 0.94
C GLN A 319 -36.64 -4.89 1.07
N GLY A 320 -37.47 -5.76 0.52
CA GLY A 320 -38.86 -5.80 0.93
C GLY A 320 -38.92 -5.95 2.43
N GLY A 321 -39.17 -4.83 3.12
CA GLY A 321 -39.90 -4.81 4.35
C GLY A 321 -39.35 -5.51 5.60
N THR A 322 -38.06 -5.80 5.77
CA THR A 322 -37.56 -6.34 7.03
C THR A 322 -36.21 -5.71 7.48
N LYS A 323 -36.14 -5.46 8.79
CA LYS A 323 -35.05 -4.84 9.57
C LYS A 323 -33.68 -5.55 9.47
N GLY A 324 -33.14 -5.80 8.28
CA GLY A 324 -31.87 -6.49 8.08
C GLY A 324 -30.73 -5.56 7.67
N GLY A 325 -29.51 -5.80 8.17
CA GLY A 325 -28.30 -5.10 7.74
C GLY A 325 -27.89 -5.48 6.30
N SER A 326 -27.02 -4.68 5.69
CA SER A 326 -26.52 -4.96 4.33
C SER A 326 -25.00 -4.90 4.25
N ALA A 327 -24.40 -5.78 3.44
CA ALA A 327 -22.97 -5.89 3.23
C ALA A 327 -22.60 -5.88 1.75
N LEU A 328 -21.51 -5.18 1.41
CA LEU A 328 -20.86 -5.20 0.11
C LEU A 328 -19.51 -5.87 0.23
N ILE A 329 -19.28 -6.94 -0.50
CA ILE A 329 -18.01 -7.65 -0.56
C ILE A 329 -17.24 -7.15 -1.78
N ILE A 330 -16.04 -6.59 -1.57
CA ILE A 330 -15.17 -6.10 -2.64
C ILE A 330 -14.32 -7.26 -3.14
N ASP A 331 -14.72 -7.83 -4.25
CA ASP A 331 -14.12 -9.00 -4.89
C ASP A 331 -13.18 -8.64 -6.05
N CYS A 332 -12.58 -7.43 -5.99
CA CYS A 332 -11.60 -6.96 -6.97
C CYS A 332 -10.51 -6.12 -6.30
N PHE A 333 -9.37 -5.97 -7.00
CA PHE A 333 -8.24 -5.17 -6.51
C PHE A 333 -8.33 -3.69 -6.93
N GLY A 334 -7.68 -2.82 -6.15
CA GLY A 334 -7.42 -1.43 -6.51
C GLY A 334 -8.45 -0.41 -6.03
N LEU A 335 -9.51 -0.82 -5.34
CA LEU A 335 -10.57 0.08 -4.85
C LEU A 335 -10.44 0.44 -3.38
N LEU A 336 -9.81 -0.41 -2.57
CA LEU A 336 -9.85 -0.33 -1.10
C LEU A 336 -9.46 1.03 -0.55
N SER A 337 -8.32 1.58 -0.96
CA SER A 337 -7.83 2.87 -0.46
C SER A 337 -8.78 4.03 -0.73
N SER A 338 -9.59 3.95 -1.79
CA SER A 338 -10.60 4.96 -2.10
C SER A 338 -11.94 4.70 -1.40
N ILE A 339 -12.25 3.44 -1.08
CA ILE A 339 -13.51 3.06 -0.41
C ILE A 339 -13.53 3.53 1.05
N TYR A 340 -12.41 3.62 1.72
CA TYR A 340 -12.33 4.11 3.09
C TYR A 340 -12.92 5.52 3.29
N ARG A 341 -13.07 6.32 2.23
CA ARG A 341 -13.75 7.65 2.27
C ARG A 341 -15.21 7.59 2.72
N TYR A 342 -15.84 6.44 2.62
CA TYR A 342 -17.24 6.24 2.99
C TYR A 342 -17.43 5.70 4.41
N ALA A 343 -16.34 5.41 5.10
CA ALA A 343 -16.39 4.81 6.42
C ALA A 343 -16.65 5.80 7.54
N ASP A 344 -17.44 5.42 8.52
CA ASP A 344 -17.45 6.03 9.85
C ASP A 344 -16.41 5.38 10.77
N VAL A 345 -16.21 4.06 10.63
CA VAL A 345 -15.22 3.28 11.36
C VAL A 345 -14.52 2.31 10.41
N THR A 346 -13.22 2.17 10.54
CA THR A 346 -12.44 1.26 9.71
C THR A 346 -11.74 0.18 10.50
N TYR A 347 -11.57 -0.97 9.86
CA TYR A 347 -10.74 -2.08 10.32
C TYR A 347 -9.68 -2.41 9.28
N VAL A 348 -8.43 -2.58 9.71
CA VAL A 348 -7.34 -3.01 8.85
C VAL A 348 -6.84 -4.38 9.29
N GLY A 349 -7.02 -5.37 8.42
CA GLY A 349 -6.76 -6.77 8.71
C GLY A 349 -5.29 -7.16 8.72
N GLY A 350 -5.05 -8.44 9.02
CA GLY A 350 -3.76 -9.10 9.10
C GLY A 350 -3.12 -9.10 10.48
N GLY A 351 -3.66 -8.33 11.42
CA GLY A 351 -3.09 -8.19 12.76
C GLY A 351 -3.18 -9.44 13.65
N PHE A 352 -4.00 -10.40 13.29
CA PHE A 352 -4.08 -11.72 13.93
C PHE A 352 -3.25 -12.80 13.21
N GLY A 353 -2.47 -12.40 12.19
CA GLY A 353 -1.63 -13.29 11.40
C GLY A 353 -0.22 -12.76 11.22
N VAL A 354 0.18 -12.56 9.97
CA VAL A 354 1.56 -12.16 9.60
C VAL A 354 1.92 -10.71 9.92
N GLY A 355 0.96 -9.91 10.32
CA GLY A 355 1.07 -8.48 10.63
C GLY A 355 0.06 -7.64 9.84
N ILE A 356 -0.25 -6.47 10.39
CA ILE A 356 -1.25 -5.55 9.82
C ILE A 356 -0.86 -5.07 8.40
N HIS A 357 -1.89 -4.74 7.63
CA HIS A 357 -1.75 -4.09 6.35
C HIS A 357 -1.60 -2.55 6.49
N ASN A 358 -1.69 -1.82 5.39
CA ASN A 358 -1.46 -0.37 5.36
C ASN A 358 -2.58 0.42 6.06
N THR A 359 -2.34 0.85 7.29
CA THR A 359 -3.30 1.65 8.08
C THR A 359 -3.45 3.09 7.58
N LEU A 360 -2.47 3.61 6.84
CA LEU A 360 -2.51 4.99 6.35
C LEU A 360 -3.59 5.21 5.29
N GLU A 361 -3.93 4.16 4.52
CA GLU A 361 -5.00 4.23 3.51
C GLU A 361 -6.37 4.51 4.13
N ALA A 362 -6.59 4.04 5.36
CA ALA A 362 -7.79 4.37 6.13
C ALA A 362 -7.62 5.72 6.84
N ALA A 363 -6.52 5.92 7.55
CA ALA A 363 -6.30 7.08 8.41
C ALA A 363 -6.37 8.43 7.68
N VAL A 364 -5.96 8.47 6.40
CA VAL A 364 -6.01 9.70 5.57
C VAL A 364 -7.42 10.26 5.37
N TRP A 365 -8.45 9.43 5.53
CA TRP A 365 -9.85 9.83 5.41
C TRP A 365 -10.46 10.37 6.71
N GLU A 366 -9.63 10.60 7.73
CA GLU A 366 -10.08 11.14 9.02
C GLU A 366 -11.09 10.23 9.73
N VAL A 367 -10.82 8.93 9.68
CA VAL A 367 -11.64 7.89 10.32
C VAL A 367 -10.82 7.13 11.36
N PRO A 368 -11.43 6.61 12.45
CA PRO A 368 -10.74 5.75 13.40
C PRO A 368 -10.32 4.44 12.73
N VAL A 369 -9.14 3.94 13.08
CA VAL A 369 -8.56 2.73 12.49
C VAL A 369 -8.39 1.65 13.54
N ILE A 370 -9.20 0.58 13.47
CA ILE A 370 -9.09 -0.60 14.35
C ILE A 370 -8.18 -1.63 13.68
N PHE A 371 -7.33 -2.30 14.43
CA PHE A 371 -6.45 -3.36 13.94
C PHE A 371 -6.01 -4.32 15.06
N GLY A 372 -5.58 -5.52 14.66
CA GLY A 372 -5.13 -6.56 15.58
C GLY A 372 -3.73 -6.34 16.16
N PRO A 373 -3.26 -7.22 17.09
CA PRO A 373 -2.11 -6.97 17.95
C PRO A 373 -0.75 -7.08 17.28
N ASN A 374 -0.64 -7.79 16.14
CA ASN A 374 0.65 -7.97 15.47
C ASN A 374 1.06 -6.72 14.66
N ASN A 375 1.24 -5.60 15.37
CA ASN A 375 1.51 -4.28 14.78
C ASN A 375 2.79 -3.59 15.28
N GLU A 376 3.56 -4.18 16.20
CA GLU A 376 4.73 -3.55 16.82
C GLU A 376 5.79 -3.05 15.82
N ARG A 377 5.95 -3.75 14.69
CA ARG A 377 6.94 -3.43 13.66
C ARG A 377 6.55 -2.25 12.77
N PHE A 378 5.31 -1.80 12.84
CA PHE A 378 4.72 -0.81 11.96
C PHE A 378 4.67 0.55 12.65
N GLN A 379 5.60 1.44 12.30
CA GLN A 379 5.73 2.76 12.93
C GLN A 379 4.47 3.60 12.76
N GLU A 380 3.81 3.50 11.62
CA GLU A 380 2.54 4.15 11.35
C GLU A 380 1.44 3.73 12.32
N ALA A 381 1.36 2.44 12.66
CA ALA A 381 0.40 1.95 13.64
C ALA A 381 0.72 2.44 15.06
N GLN A 382 2.01 2.45 15.42
CA GLN A 382 2.42 2.99 16.72
C GLN A 382 2.10 4.49 16.83
N GLY A 383 2.32 5.26 15.76
CA GLY A 383 1.95 6.67 15.70
C GLY A 383 0.45 6.89 15.80
N LEU A 384 -0.35 6.11 15.10
CA LEU A 384 -1.81 6.15 15.19
C LEU A 384 -2.32 5.81 16.61
N LYS A 385 -1.74 4.81 17.26
CA LYS A 385 -2.07 4.50 18.67
C LYS A 385 -1.71 5.67 19.59
N ALA A 386 -0.55 6.25 19.43
CA ALA A 386 -0.07 7.35 20.26
C ALA A 386 -0.94 8.61 20.14
N CYS A 387 -1.48 8.92 18.96
CA CYS A 387 -2.37 10.06 18.76
C CYS A 387 -3.85 9.76 19.09
N GLY A 388 -4.21 8.50 19.38
CA GLY A 388 -5.59 8.09 19.66
C GLY A 388 -6.46 7.85 18.42
N GLY A 389 -5.89 7.90 17.22
CA GLY A 389 -6.57 7.57 15.96
C GLY A 389 -6.60 6.08 15.64
N GLY A 390 -5.62 5.32 16.14
CA GLY A 390 -5.51 3.87 16.01
C GLY A 390 -5.90 3.13 17.28
N LEU A 391 -6.70 2.08 17.13
CA LEU A 391 -7.24 1.30 18.24
C LEU A 391 -6.86 -0.19 18.06
N GLU A 392 -6.02 -0.67 18.96
CA GLU A 392 -5.60 -2.07 18.96
C GLU A 392 -6.61 -2.96 19.67
N ILE A 393 -6.88 -4.12 19.08
CA ILE A 393 -7.70 -5.17 19.69
C ILE A 393 -6.93 -6.48 19.77
N HIS A 394 -7.23 -7.29 20.80
CA HIS A 394 -6.64 -8.61 21.00
C HIS A 394 -7.67 -9.75 20.82
N ASN A 395 -8.96 -9.44 20.85
CA ASN A 395 -10.05 -10.40 20.75
C ASN A 395 -11.38 -9.70 20.41
N ALA A 396 -12.46 -10.48 20.33
CA ALA A 396 -13.80 -9.98 20.05
C ALA A 396 -14.35 -9.06 21.15
N ASP A 397 -14.00 -9.29 22.42
CA ASP A 397 -14.47 -8.46 23.54
C ASP A 397 -13.86 -7.04 23.45
N ASP A 398 -12.60 -6.92 23.03
CA ASP A 398 -11.97 -5.61 22.80
C ASP A 398 -12.66 -4.88 21.66
N PHE A 399 -12.96 -5.57 20.55
CA PHE A 399 -13.70 -5.01 19.42
C PHE A 399 -15.08 -4.53 19.86
N GLN A 400 -15.82 -5.37 20.57
CA GLN A 400 -17.15 -5.04 21.10
C GLN A 400 -17.10 -3.80 22.00
N ARG A 401 -16.12 -3.70 22.90
CA ARG A 401 -15.94 -2.55 23.80
C ARG A 401 -15.70 -1.26 23.04
N ILE A 402 -14.84 -1.28 22.01
CA ILE A 402 -14.56 -0.11 21.18
C ILE A 402 -15.81 0.31 20.41
N MET A 403 -16.47 -0.62 19.74
CA MET A 403 -17.66 -0.33 18.94
C MET A 403 -18.82 0.15 19.80
N GLN A 404 -19.02 -0.46 20.98
CA GLN A 404 -20.05 -0.03 21.92
C GLN A 404 -19.80 1.41 22.42
N ARG A 405 -18.53 1.77 22.69
CA ARG A 405 -18.17 3.14 23.01
C ARG A 405 -18.50 4.09 21.86
N PHE A 406 -18.19 3.72 20.62
CA PHE A 406 -18.51 4.52 19.44
C PHE A 406 -20.02 4.69 19.21
N ILE A 407 -20.82 3.70 19.55
CA ILE A 407 -22.28 3.75 19.47
C ILE A 407 -22.84 4.69 20.55
N ASN A 408 -22.37 4.53 21.80
CA ASN A 408 -22.86 5.30 22.94
C ASN A 408 -22.38 6.76 22.93
N GLU A 409 -21.17 7.01 22.39
CA GLU A 409 -20.51 8.31 22.36
C GLU A 409 -20.03 8.64 20.95
N PRO A 410 -20.91 9.03 19.98
CA PRO A 410 -20.53 9.25 18.58
C PRO A 410 -19.47 10.34 18.38
N SER A 411 -19.28 11.25 19.32
CA SER A 411 -18.21 12.25 19.31
C SER A 411 -16.82 11.62 19.34
N THR A 412 -16.70 10.42 19.92
CA THR A 412 -15.41 9.69 20.01
C THR A 412 -14.97 9.18 18.64
N ILE A 413 -15.90 8.84 17.74
CA ILE A 413 -15.58 8.49 16.33
C ILE A 413 -14.93 9.69 15.65
N LYS A 414 -15.57 10.88 15.76
CA LYS A 414 -15.07 12.11 15.13
C LYS A 414 -13.70 12.51 15.66
N GLU A 415 -13.49 12.40 16.97
CA GLU A 415 -12.22 12.75 17.58
C GLU A 415 -11.11 11.79 17.17
N ALA A 416 -11.32 10.46 17.25
CA ALA A 416 -10.34 9.48 16.82
C ALA A 416 -10.04 9.62 15.31
N GLY A 417 -11.05 9.86 14.49
CA GLY A 417 -10.88 10.12 13.05
C GLY A 417 -10.07 11.38 12.78
N ARG A 418 -10.37 12.49 13.46
CA ARG A 418 -9.60 13.74 13.37
C ARG A 418 -8.13 13.53 13.73
N GLN A 419 -7.85 12.78 14.78
CA GLN A 419 -6.47 12.44 15.19
C GLN A 419 -5.76 11.61 14.13
N SER A 420 -6.44 10.62 13.51
CA SER A 420 -5.89 9.86 12.37
C SER A 420 -5.47 10.76 11.21
N GLY A 421 -6.36 11.67 10.80
CA GLY A 421 -6.09 12.59 9.69
C GLY A 421 -4.93 13.54 10.00
N LEU A 422 -4.93 14.17 11.17
CA LEU A 422 -3.87 15.07 11.61
C LEU A 422 -2.51 14.37 11.67
N PHE A 423 -2.46 13.13 12.16
CA PHE A 423 -1.22 12.34 12.16
C PHE A 423 -0.69 12.14 10.75
N VAL A 424 -1.55 11.78 9.79
CA VAL A 424 -1.14 11.61 8.40
C VAL A 424 -0.62 12.93 7.83
N GLU A 425 -1.34 14.02 8.01
CA GLU A 425 -0.98 15.35 7.49
C GLU A 425 0.38 15.82 8.01
N GLN A 426 0.63 15.69 9.31
CA GLN A 426 1.89 16.08 9.96
C GLN A 426 3.10 15.30 9.44
N MET A 427 2.88 14.07 8.97
CA MET A 427 3.95 13.18 8.50
C MET A 427 4.19 13.26 6.98
N THR A 428 3.44 14.08 6.25
CA THR A 428 3.60 14.29 4.81
C THR A 428 4.77 15.22 4.46
N GLY A 429 5.13 15.28 3.18
CA GLY A 429 6.13 16.20 2.65
C GLY A 429 7.49 15.55 2.38
N ALA A 430 7.64 14.25 2.57
CA ALA A 430 8.87 13.52 2.29
C ALA A 430 9.30 13.68 0.82
N THR A 431 8.38 13.51 -0.12
CA THR A 431 8.62 13.64 -1.56
C THR A 431 9.14 15.02 -1.94
N ARG A 432 8.52 16.08 -1.41
CA ARG A 432 8.94 17.46 -1.66
C ARG A 432 10.34 17.73 -1.11
N LYS A 433 10.62 17.27 0.13
CA LYS A 433 11.95 17.40 0.73
C LYS A 433 13.02 16.70 -0.10
N ILE A 434 12.75 15.49 -0.62
CA ILE A 434 13.67 14.75 -1.47
C ILE A 434 13.97 15.53 -2.75
N LEU A 435 12.95 15.96 -3.49
CA LEU A 435 13.14 16.66 -4.76
C LEU A 435 13.83 18.01 -4.60
N SER A 436 13.54 18.76 -3.54
CA SER A 436 14.20 20.03 -3.26
C SER A 436 15.68 19.88 -2.88
N ASP A 437 16.05 18.76 -2.24
CA ASP A 437 17.45 18.49 -1.85
C ASP A 437 18.28 17.93 -3.01
N ILE A 438 17.63 17.22 -3.93
CA ILE A 438 18.25 16.75 -5.17
C ILE A 438 18.35 17.95 -6.10
N LYS A 439 19.55 18.49 -6.27
CA LYS A 439 19.80 19.54 -7.27
C LYS A 439 19.68 18.97 -8.69
N LEU A 440 18.46 18.68 -9.13
CA LEU A 440 18.16 18.20 -10.47
C LEU A 440 18.55 19.21 -11.57
N PHE A 441 18.79 20.47 -11.18
CA PHE A 441 18.76 21.63 -12.05
C PHE A 441 20.14 22.19 -12.45
N ASN A 442 21.22 21.59 -11.96
CA ASN A 442 22.57 22.07 -12.23
C ASN A 442 23.46 21.06 -12.98
N TRP A 443 22.85 20.18 -13.82
CA TRP A 443 23.61 19.23 -14.63
C TRP A 443 23.42 19.44 -16.11
#